data_760493d61bafe9f3aa7d914cad29a180
#
_entry.id   760493d61bafe9f3aa7d914cad29a180
#
_cell.length_a   1.000
_cell.length_b   1.000
_cell.length_c   1.000
_cell.angle_alpha   90.00
_cell.angle_beta   90.00
_cell.angle_gamma   90.00
#
_symmetry.space_group_name_H-M   'P 1'
#
loop_
_entity.id
_entity.type
_entity.pdbx_description
1 polymer ?
#
loop_
_entity_poly.entity_id
_entity_poly.type
_entity_poly.pdbx_seq_one_letter_code
_entity_poly.pdbx_strand_id
1 'polypeptide(L)'
;MNEPFESYSSMKSVEEFLEEVKKKFPRQGIRIEELYEQDSDFRSLCRDYFTCLQTLKKYKRLSDEEQQAVTDYQSALGDLEKELRAFIFP
;
A
#
# COMPACT_ATOMS: atom_id res chain seq x y z
N MET A 1 25.54 -13.54 -9.61
CA MET A 1 24.85 -14.39 -8.64
C MET A 1 23.84 -13.62 -7.83
N ASN A 2 24.25 -12.51 -7.25
CA ASN A 2 23.34 -11.74 -6.39
C ASN A 2 22.34 -10.92 -7.19
N GLU A 3 22.70 -10.56 -8.41
CA GLU A 3 21.85 -9.70 -9.20
C GLU A 3 20.47 -10.25 -9.50
N PRO A 4 20.37 -11.51 -9.92
CA PRO A 4 19.03 -12.07 -10.15
C PRO A 4 18.20 -12.10 -8.89
N PHE A 5 18.85 -12.33 -7.76
CA PHE A 5 18.16 -12.34 -6.49
C PHE A 5 17.61 -10.98 -6.14
N GLU A 6 18.41 -9.94 -6.37
CA GLU A 6 17.97 -8.58 -6.06
C GLU A 6 16.83 -8.16 -6.95
N SER A 7 16.90 -8.49 -8.23
CA SER A 7 15.82 -8.19 -9.17
C SER A 7 14.53 -8.86 -8.73
N TYR A 8 14.66 -10.10 -8.35
CA TYR A 8 13.52 -10.88 -7.90
C TYR A 8 12.88 -10.24 -6.66
N SER A 9 13.72 -9.77 -5.75
CA SER A 9 13.25 -9.13 -4.53
C SER A 9 12.50 -7.84 -4.83
N SER A 10 13.00 -7.06 -5.78
CA SER A 10 12.33 -5.83 -6.19
C SER A 10 10.96 -6.10 -6.78
N MET A 11 10.87 -7.10 -7.64
CA MET A 11 9.60 -7.47 -8.24
C MET A 11 8.60 -7.91 -7.19
N LYS A 12 9.11 -8.63 -6.19
CA LYS A 12 8.26 -9.08 -5.11
C LYS A 12 7.68 -7.91 -4.31
N SER A 13 8.49 -6.88 -4.09
CA SER A 13 8.02 -5.70 -3.38
C SER A 13 6.91 -4.98 -4.14
N VAL A 14 7.06 -4.88 -5.46
CA VAL A 14 6.04 -4.27 -6.30
C VAL A 14 4.74 -5.06 -6.23
N GLU A 15 4.85 -6.38 -6.28
CA GLU A 15 3.68 -7.24 -6.16
C GLU A 15 2.98 -7.05 -4.83
N GLU A 16 3.75 -6.88 -3.76
CA GLU A 16 3.17 -6.68 -2.44
C GLU A 16 2.37 -5.39 -2.36
N PHE A 17 2.89 -4.31 -2.94
CA PHE A 17 2.16 -3.04 -2.99
C PHE A 17 0.82 -3.23 -3.69
N LEU A 18 0.85 -3.85 -4.85
CA LEU A 18 -0.36 -4.09 -5.64
C LEU A 18 -1.33 -5.02 -4.93
N GLU A 19 -0.79 -6.06 -4.30
CA GLU A 19 -1.62 -7.04 -3.60
C GLU A 19 -2.47 -6.38 -2.52
N GLU A 20 -1.87 -5.50 -1.73
CA GLU A 20 -2.59 -4.87 -0.64
C GLU A 20 -3.70 -3.96 -1.16
N VAL A 21 -3.41 -3.22 -2.23
CA VAL A 21 -4.42 -2.35 -2.81
C VAL A 21 -5.54 -3.17 -3.44
N LYS A 22 -5.20 -4.27 -4.11
CA LYS A 22 -6.20 -5.14 -4.71
C LYS A 22 -7.08 -5.80 -3.66
N LYS A 23 -6.53 -6.13 -2.51
CA LYS A 23 -7.34 -6.68 -1.42
C LYS A 23 -8.39 -5.69 -0.96
N LYS A 24 -8.04 -4.41 -0.96
CA LYS A 24 -8.96 -3.37 -0.54
C LYS A 24 -10.05 -3.13 -1.58
N PHE A 25 -9.70 -3.26 -2.86
CA PHE A 25 -10.64 -3.03 -3.97
C PHE A 25 -10.61 -4.24 -4.90
N PRO A 26 -11.15 -5.38 -4.45
CA PRO A 26 -10.98 -6.65 -5.18
C PRO A 26 -11.61 -6.68 -6.55
N ARG A 27 -12.64 -5.86 -6.80
CA ARG A 27 -13.31 -5.84 -8.09
C ARG A 27 -12.60 -4.96 -9.12
N GLN A 28 -11.57 -4.24 -8.68
CA GLN A 28 -10.89 -3.26 -9.53
C GLN A 28 -9.46 -3.67 -9.83
N GLY A 29 -9.16 -4.95 -9.77
CA GLY A 29 -7.79 -5.43 -9.92
C GLY A 29 -7.13 -5.01 -11.22
N ILE A 30 -7.84 -5.14 -12.35
CA ILE A 30 -7.29 -4.78 -13.65
C ILE A 30 -7.06 -3.28 -13.73
N ARG A 31 -8.02 -2.51 -13.26
CA ARG A 31 -7.89 -1.06 -13.25
C ARG A 31 -6.71 -0.60 -12.42
N ILE A 32 -6.52 -1.24 -11.26
CA ILE A 32 -5.41 -0.93 -10.36
C ILE A 32 -4.08 -1.20 -11.05
N GLU A 33 -3.97 -2.32 -11.74
CA GLU A 33 -2.74 -2.65 -12.46
C GLU A 33 -2.45 -1.64 -13.56
N GLU A 34 -3.48 -1.24 -14.30
CA GLU A 34 -3.33 -0.25 -15.35
C GLU A 34 -2.86 1.09 -14.80
N LEU A 35 -3.49 1.54 -13.72
CA LEU A 35 -3.10 2.79 -13.09
C LEU A 35 -1.67 2.73 -12.57
N TYR A 36 -1.28 1.60 -12.00
CA TYR A 36 0.07 1.44 -11.49
C TYR A 36 1.11 1.57 -12.59
N GLU A 37 0.80 1.06 -13.78
CA GLU A 37 1.73 1.16 -14.90
C GLU A 37 1.79 2.56 -15.50
N GLN A 38 0.66 3.26 -15.53
CA GLN A 38 0.54 4.49 -16.28
C GLN A 38 0.75 5.75 -15.48
N ASP A 39 0.54 5.69 -14.17
CA ASP A 39 0.49 6.90 -13.35
C ASP A 39 1.48 6.80 -12.20
N SER A 40 2.52 7.65 -12.23
CA SER A 40 3.55 7.63 -11.19
C SER A 40 3.01 8.10 -9.84
N ASP A 41 2.03 9.00 -9.85
CA ASP A 41 1.41 9.44 -8.60
C ASP A 41 0.65 8.30 -7.95
N PHE A 42 -0.02 7.50 -8.77
CA PHE A 42 -0.73 6.34 -8.24
C PHE A 42 0.25 5.33 -7.65
N ARG A 43 1.40 5.13 -8.31
CA ARG A 43 2.44 4.23 -7.77
C ARG A 43 2.92 4.68 -6.42
N SER A 44 3.19 5.99 -6.28
CA SER A 44 3.62 6.55 -5.00
C SER A 44 2.55 6.34 -3.94
N LEU A 45 1.32 6.54 -4.30
CA LEU A 45 0.18 6.37 -3.39
C LEU A 45 0.06 4.94 -2.92
N CYS A 46 0.23 3.98 -3.81
CA CYS A 46 0.21 2.57 -3.46
C CYS A 46 1.32 2.22 -2.47
N ARG A 47 2.51 2.76 -2.69
CA ARG A 47 3.63 2.54 -1.80
C ARG A 47 3.36 3.14 -0.43
N ASP A 48 2.82 4.36 -0.40
CA ASP A 48 2.51 5.02 0.86
C ASP A 48 1.45 4.23 1.62
N TYR A 49 0.45 3.75 0.91
CA TYR A 49 -0.60 2.95 1.53
C TYR A 49 -0.02 1.68 2.15
N PHE A 50 0.82 0.98 1.40
CA PHE A 50 1.44 -0.24 1.89
C PHE A 50 2.31 0.03 3.11
N THR A 51 3.14 1.07 3.05
CA THR A 51 4.02 1.43 4.16
C THR A 51 3.22 1.77 5.40
N CYS A 52 2.16 2.57 5.24
CA CYS A 52 1.30 2.95 6.35
C CYS A 52 0.64 1.71 6.97
N LEU A 53 0.16 0.81 6.13
CA LEU A 53 -0.49 -0.41 6.59
C LEU A 53 0.49 -1.30 7.38
N GLN A 54 1.71 -1.46 6.88
CA GLN A 54 2.70 -2.27 7.56
C GLN A 54 3.10 -1.66 8.91
N THR A 55 3.25 -0.34 8.93
CA THR A 55 3.58 0.37 10.15
C THR A 55 2.47 0.22 11.19
N LEU A 56 1.23 0.33 10.74
CA LEU A 56 0.08 0.16 11.63
C LEU A 56 0.06 -1.23 12.23
N LYS A 57 0.29 -2.25 11.42
CA LYS A 57 0.35 -3.62 11.91
C LYS A 57 1.44 -3.80 12.95
N LYS A 58 2.57 -3.16 12.73
CA LYS A 58 3.69 -3.23 13.67
C LYS A 58 3.31 -2.64 15.01
N TYR A 59 2.72 -1.44 15.00
CA TYR A 59 2.33 -0.80 16.25
C TYR A 59 1.25 -1.55 17.00
N LYS A 60 0.33 -2.17 16.28
CA LYS A 60 -0.72 -2.95 16.92
C LYS A 60 -0.15 -4.15 17.68
N ARG A 61 1.00 -4.66 17.25
CA ARG A 61 1.62 -5.80 17.92
C ARG A 61 2.50 -5.41 19.09
N LEU A 62 2.87 -4.13 19.22
CA LEU A 62 3.83 -3.73 20.25
C LEU A 62 3.20 -3.66 21.63
N SER A 63 2.32 -2.71 21.86
CA SER A 63 1.71 -2.61 23.17
C SER A 63 0.63 -1.53 23.19
N ASP A 64 -0.10 -1.49 24.30
CA ASP A 64 -1.14 -0.49 24.49
C ASP A 64 -0.57 0.92 24.61
N GLU A 65 0.71 1.04 24.96
CA GLU A 65 1.32 2.36 25.10
C GLU A 65 1.40 3.13 23.80
N GLU A 66 1.29 2.42 22.67
CA GLU A 66 1.40 3.04 21.36
C GLU A 66 0.04 3.33 20.73
N GLN A 67 -1.02 3.46 21.55
CA GLN A 67 -2.35 3.65 21.01
C GLN A 67 -2.51 4.95 20.24
N GLN A 68 -1.82 6.01 20.65
CA GLN A 68 -1.90 7.26 19.92
C GLN A 68 -1.32 7.09 18.52
N ALA A 69 -0.20 6.38 18.41
CA ALA A 69 0.39 6.11 17.10
C ALA A 69 -0.54 5.27 16.25
N VAL A 70 -1.19 4.28 16.83
CA VAL A 70 -2.15 3.44 16.11
C VAL A 70 -3.28 4.31 15.55
N THR A 71 -3.83 5.18 16.38
CA THR A 71 -4.91 6.07 15.93
C THR A 71 -4.47 6.97 14.80
N ASP A 72 -3.28 7.54 14.93
CA ASP A 72 -2.74 8.44 13.91
C ASP A 72 -2.55 7.71 12.57
N TYR A 73 -2.00 6.50 12.62
CA TYR A 73 -1.80 5.74 11.39
C TYR A 73 -3.09 5.24 10.78
N GLN A 74 -4.09 4.93 11.61
CA GLN A 74 -5.40 4.57 11.09
C GLN A 74 -6.03 5.73 10.35
N SER A 75 -5.90 6.93 10.89
CA SER A 75 -6.41 8.13 10.23
C SER A 75 -5.71 8.38 8.91
N ALA A 76 -4.38 8.25 8.90
CA ALA A 76 -3.60 8.43 7.68
C ALA A 76 -3.99 7.38 6.64
N LEU A 77 -4.19 6.15 7.08
CA LEU A 77 -4.58 5.07 6.17
C LEU A 77 -5.93 5.37 5.53
N GLY A 78 -6.87 5.90 6.31
CA GLY A 78 -8.17 6.28 5.78
C GLY A 78 -8.08 7.36 4.73
N ASP A 79 -7.19 8.34 4.95
CA ASP A 79 -6.97 9.40 3.97
C ASP A 79 -6.37 8.83 2.67
N LEU A 80 -5.42 7.91 2.80
CA LEU A 80 -4.82 7.28 1.64
C LEU A 80 -5.85 6.46 0.86
N GLU A 81 -6.76 5.80 1.56
CA GLU A 81 -7.83 5.06 0.91
C GLU A 81 -8.74 5.97 0.11
N LYS A 82 -9.02 7.15 0.64
CA LYS A 82 -9.83 8.12 -0.09
C LYS A 82 -9.14 8.56 -1.37
N GLU A 83 -7.84 8.79 -1.29
CA GLU A 83 -7.08 9.18 -2.47
C GLU A 83 -7.04 8.05 -3.49
N LEU A 84 -6.85 6.81 -3.03
CA LEU A 84 -6.89 5.66 -3.92
C LEU A 84 -8.23 5.56 -4.64
N ARG A 85 -9.32 5.78 -3.92
CA ARG A 85 -10.65 5.75 -4.52
C ARG A 85 -10.80 6.81 -5.60
N ALA A 86 -10.24 7.99 -5.37
CA ALA A 86 -10.34 9.06 -6.35
C ALA A 86 -9.67 8.67 -7.67
N PHE A 87 -8.59 7.92 -7.61
CA PHE A 87 -7.95 7.41 -8.82
C PHE A 87 -8.76 6.30 -9.47
N ILE A 88 -9.26 5.38 -8.66
CA ILE A 88 -9.91 4.18 -9.16
C ILE A 88 -11.32 4.47 -9.66
N PHE A 89 -12.03 5.33 -8.96
CA PHE A 89 -13.42 5.70 -9.29
C PHE A 89 -13.51 7.20 -9.53
N PRO A 90 -13.00 7.70 -10.64
CA PRO A 90 -12.97 9.16 -10.92
C PRO A 90 -14.38 9.75 -11.26
#